data_d4f4a6e12d516cb891695155c55e3242
#
_entry.id   d4f4a6e12d516cb891695155c55e3242
#
_cell.length_a   1.000
_cell.length_b   1.000
_cell.length_c   1.000
_cell.angle_alpha   90.00
_cell.angle_beta   90.00
_cell.angle_gamma   90.00
#
_symmetry.space_group_name_H-M   'P 1'
#
loop_
_entity.id
_entity.type
_entity.pdbx_description
1 polymer ?
#
loop_
_entity_poly.entity_id
_entity_poly.type
_entity_poly.pdbx_seq_one_letter_code
_entity_poly.pdbx_strand_id
1 'polypeptide(L)'
;VQQTTAGTKTAPTDASVMIGVGPVTIPDYLDRPQIVVRSSHNGLLVSEFNRWAGSLQNDTGRVVRENLDVLLARDDLSVTSWRRGIPSVYRVSVDVSRFEAIDEKIVVLRAQWAIFGGDGARVLLVHDSDIREEVRGGGIEQVVAAMGRALESLSREVAQGVRGVKAAVPVKADGKTG
;
A
#
# COMPACT_ATOMS: atom_id res chain seq x y z
N VAL A 1 -15.77 39.08 12.25
CA VAL A 1 -14.64 38.82 11.32
C VAL A 1 -13.60 38.03 12.08
N GLN A 2 -13.57 36.71 11.90
CA GLN A 2 -12.48 35.86 12.37
C GLN A 2 -12.02 35.00 11.21
N GLN A 3 -10.78 35.21 10.80
CA GLN A 3 -10.07 34.47 9.79
C GLN A 3 -9.65 33.12 10.36
N THR A 4 -10.17 32.04 9.78
CA THR A 4 -9.70 30.68 10.05
C THR A 4 -8.38 30.50 9.30
N THR A 5 -7.29 30.48 10.03
CA THR A 5 -5.96 30.14 9.51
C THR A 5 -5.93 28.67 9.10
N ALA A 6 -5.89 28.42 7.80
CA ALA A 6 -5.56 27.12 7.25
C ALA A 6 -4.15 26.72 7.73
N GLY A 7 -4.07 25.62 8.46
CA GLY A 7 -2.79 25.09 8.94
C GLY A 7 -1.92 24.69 7.75
N THR A 8 -0.90 25.49 7.50
CA THR A 8 0.18 25.16 6.57
C THR A 8 0.92 23.95 7.14
N LYS A 9 0.81 22.79 6.50
CA LYS A 9 1.63 21.63 6.81
C LYS A 9 3.07 22.04 6.49
N THR A 10 3.85 22.33 7.53
CA THR A 10 5.28 22.68 7.43
C THR A 10 5.98 21.57 6.65
N ALA A 11 6.72 21.95 5.61
CA ALA A 11 7.62 21.03 4.93
C ALA A 11 8.59 20.42 5.95
N PRO A 12 8.89 19.10 5.89
CA PRO A 12 9.79 18.49 6.85
C PRO A 12 11.16 19.13 6.75
N THR A 13 11.54 19.81 7.83
CA THR A 13 12.87 20.38 8.05
C THR A 13 13.66 19.24 8.70
N ASP A 14 14.36 18.54 7.91
CA ASP A 14 15.50 17.66 8.09
C ASP A 14 15.40 16.51 7.07
N ALA A 15 16.57 16.11 6.57
CA ALA A 15 16.70 15.19 5.43
C ALA A 15 16.12 13.78 5.70
N SER A 16 14.81 13.70 5.93
CA SER A 16 14.11 12.42 5.96
C SER A 16 14.17 11.78 4.57
N VAL A 17 14.66 10.56 4.52
CA VAL A 17 14.75 9.78 3.29
C VAL A 17 13.33 9.52 2.78
N MET A 18 13.02 10.03 1.61
CA MET A 18 11.67 9.94 1.04
C MET A 18 11.49 8.65 0.24
N ILE A 19 10.41 7.96 0.51
CA ILE A 19 9.97 6.78 -0.22
C ILE A 19 8.74 7.12 -1.04
N GLY A 20 8.81 6.92 -2.36
CA GLY A 20 7.67 7.04 -3.26
C GLY A 20 6.92 5.71 -3.36
N VAL A 21 5.63 5.68 -3.03
CA VAL A 21 4.78 4.49 -3.20
C VAL A 21 3.88 4.66 -4.41
N GLY A 22 4.02 3.73 -5.35
CA GLY A 22 3.22 3.65 -6.57
C GLY A 22 4.02 3.19 -7.80
N PRO A 23 3.33 2.69 -8.82
CA PRO A 23 1.89 2.44 -8.86
C PRO A 23 1.46 1.30 -7.92
N VAL A 24 0.20 1.34 -7.48
CA VAL A 24 -0.51 0.22 -6.88
C VAL A 24 -1.60 -0.19 -7.85
N THR A 25 -1.53 -1.41 -8.35
CA THR A 25 -2.46 -1.94 -9.36
C THR A 25 -3.28 -3.08 -8.78
N ILE A 26 -4.52 -3.21 -9.25
CA ILE A 26 -5.41 -4.33 -8.93
C ILE A 26 -5.99 -4.89 -10.23
N PRO A 27 -6.44 -6.15 -10.27
CA PRO A 27 -7.08 -6.72 -11.46
C PRO A 27 -8.36 -5.98 -11.82
N ASP A 28 -8.64 -5.85 -13.12
CA ASP A 28 -9.81 -5.13 -13.66
C ASP A 28 -11.13 -5.68 -13.12
N TYR A 29 -11.21 -7.00 -12.84
CA TYR A 29 -12.45 -7.60 -12.31
C TYR A 29 -12.78 -7.13 -10.89
N LEU A 30 -11.80 -6.61 -10.16
CA LEU A 30 -11.97 -6.01 -8.83
C LEU A 30 -12.18 -4.48 -8.89
N ASP A 31 -11.74 -3.80 -9.95
CA ASP A 31 -11.90 -2.34 -10.09
C ASP A 31 -13.33 -1.98 -10.54
N ARG A 32 -14.27 -2.31 -9.67
CA ARG A 32 -15.69 -2.01 -9.81
C ARG A 32 -16.28 -1.50 -8.51
N PRO A 33 -17.40 -0.76 -8.58
CA PRO A 33 -18.04 -0.25 -7.36
C PRO A 33 -18.52 -1.33 -6.39
N GLN A 34 -18.85 -2.52 -6.91
CA GLN A 34 -19.43 -3.61 -6.12
C GLN A 34 -18.32 -4.40 -5.41
N ILE A 35 -18.63 -4.85 -4.19
CA ILE A 35 -17.74 -5.77 -3.46
C ILE A 35 -17.86 -7.17 -4.07
N VAL A 36 -16.73 -7.75 -4.42
CA VAL A 36 -16.62 -9.07 -5.04
C VAL A 36 -16.29 -10.10 -3.97
N VAL A 37 -17.11 -11.13 -3.89
CA VAL A 37 -16.88 -12.32 -3.06
C VAL A 37 -16.80 -13.54 -4.00
N ARG A 38 -15.85 -14.40 -3.78
CA ARG A 38 -15.73 -15.66 -4.53
C ARG A 38 -16.43 -16.78 -3.78
N SER A 39 -17.28 -17.53 -4.47
CA SER A 39 -17.81 -18.81 -3.97
C SER A 39 -16.75 -19.91 -4.11
N SER A 40 -16.71 -20.83 -3.16
CA SER A 40 -15.88 -22.04 -3.21
C SER A 40 -16.11 -22.90 -4.47
N HIS A 41 -17.26 -22.76 -5.12
CA HIS A 41 -17.61 -23.41 -6.38
C HIS A 41 -17.18 -22.64 -7.64
N ASN A 42 -16.14 -21.79 -7.55
CA ASN A 42 -15.58 -20.99 -8.64
C ASN A 42 -16.48 -19.88 -9.21
N GLY A 43 -17.62 -19.58 -8.57
CA GLY A 43 -18.47 -18.45 -8.93
C GLY A 43 -17.96 -17.13 -8.32
N LEU A 44 -17.95 -16.05 -9.10
CA LEU A 44 -17.84 -14.71 -8.56
C LEU A 44 -19.23 -14.21 -8.18
N LEU A 45 -19.44 -13.91 -6.92
CA LEU A 45 -20.64 -13.26 -6.42
C LEU A 45 -20.35 -11.77 -6.30
N VAL A 46 -21.10 -10.98 -7.05
CA VAL A 46 -21.02 -9.53 -6.98
C VAL A 46 -22.15 -9.05 -6.07
N SER A 47 -21.81 -8.36 -5.00
CA SER A 47 -22.83 -7.83 -4.09
C SER A 47 -23.58 -6.68 -4.76
N GLU A 48 -24.87 -6.87 -5.04
CA GLU A 48 -25.69 -5.81 -5.65
C GLU A 48 -25.93 -4.63 -4.71
N PHE A 49 -25.91 -4.87 -3.40
CA PHE A 49 -26.26 -3.87 -2.38
C PHE A 49 -25.03 -3.23 -1.72
N ASN A 50 -23.89 -3.89 -1.74
CA ASN A 50 -22.69 -3.40 -1.08
C ASN A 50 -21.68 -2.88 -2.11
N ARG A 51 -21.36 -1.61 -2.00
CA ARG A 51 -20.47 -0.90 -2.91
C ARG A 51 -19.35 -0.21 -2.14
N TRP A 52 -18.19 -0.15 -2.76
CA TRP A 52 -17.12 0.72 -2.30
C TRP A 52 -17.55 2.18 -2.42
N ALA A 53 -17.12 3.03 -1.49
CA ALA A 53 -17.35 4.47 -1.56
C ALA A 53 -16.55 5.15 -2.68
N GLY A 54 -15.53 4.46 -3.20
CA GLY A 54 -14.64 4.95 -4.25
C GLY A 54 -14.04 3.81 -5.07
N SER A 55 -12.95 4.07 -5.78
CA SER A 55 -12.17 3.04 -6.48
C SER A 55 -11.39 2.20 -5.49
N LEU A 56 -11.57 0.88 -5.52
CA LEU A 56 -10.80 -0.06 -4.69
C LEU A 56 -9.29 0.10 -4.92
N GLN A 57 -8.87 0.36 -6.16
CA GLN A 57 -7.47 0.61 -6.49
C GLN A 57 -6.92 1.83 -5.77
N ASN A 58 -7.65 2.95 -5.79
CA ASN A 58 -7.23 4.18 -5.13
C ASN A 58 -7.20 4.01 -3.60
N ASP A 59 -8.21 3.36 -3.04
CA ASP A 59 -8.29 3.09 -1.60
C ASP A 59 -7.19 2.14 -1.15
N THR A 60 -6.91 1.06 -1.89
CA THR A 60 -5.79 0.16 -1.63
C THR A 60 -4.46 0.93 -1.61
N GLY A 61 -4.22 1.75 -2.63
CA GLY A 61 -3.00 2.56 -2.70
C GLY A 61 -2.88 3.57 -1.56
N ARG A 62 -3.99 4.18 -1.14
CA ARG A 62 -4.03 5.10 0.00
C ARG A 62 -3.72 4.37 1.32
N VAL A 63 -4.39 3.26 1.58
CA VAL A 63 -4.22 2.48 2.82
C VAL A 63 -2.78 1.94 2.93
N VAL A 64 -2.21 1.42 1.85
CA VAL A 64 -0.82 0.95 1.84
C VAL A 64 0.15 2.09 2.19
N ARG A 65 -0.04 3.29 1.61
CA ARG A 65 0.79 4.46 1.94
C ARG A 65 0.65 4.88 3.40
N GLU A 66 -0.57 4.98 3.91
CA GLU A 66 -0.84 5.36 5.31
C GLU A 66 -0.21 4.35 6.28
N ASN A 67 -0.34 3.06 6.01
CA ASN A 67 0.27 2.01 6.82
C ASN A 67 1.80 2.10 6.80
N LEU A 68 2.40 2.30 5.61
CA LEU A 68 3.85 2.42 5.47
C LEU A 68 4.38 3.68 6.17
N ASP A 69 3.66 4.79 6.11
CA ASP A 69 4.04 6.03 6.80
C ASP A 69 4.11 5.82 8.31
N VAL A 70 3.13 5.13 8.89
CA VAL A 70 3.12 4.78 10.31
C VAL A 70 4.23 3.77 10.65
N LEU A 71 4.39 2.73 9.83
CA LEU A 71 5.35 1.64 10.09
C LEU A 71 6.80 2.11 9.99
N LEU A 72 7.10 3.06 9.10
CA LEU A 72 8.45 3.55 8.80
C LEU A 72 8.79 4.88 9.51
N ALA A 73 7.85 5.47 10.24
CA ALA A 73 8.05 6.74 10.93
C ALA A 73 9.25 6.74 11.91
N ARG A 74 9.56 5.58 12.51
CA ARG A 74 10.70 5.42 13.44
C ARG A 74 12.04 5.18 12.75
N ASP A 75 12.03 4.98 11.44
CA ASP A 75 13.21 4.67 10.63
C ASP A 75 13.78 5.93 9.93
N ASP A 76 13.31 7.13 10.30
CA ASP A 76 13.59 8.40 9.61
C ASP A 76 13.24 8.37 8.11
N LEU A 77 12.16 7.66 7.79
CA LEU A 77 11.64 7.51 6.44
C LEU A 77 10.28 8.19 6.34
N SER A 78 10.11 9.01 5.32
CA SER A 78 8.83 9.65 4.97
C SER A 78 8.24 8.99 3.74
N VAL A 79 6.94 8.76 3.76
CA VAL A 79 6.23 8.11 2.66
C VAL A 79 5.38 9.10 1.89
N THR A 80 5.47 9.07 0.57
CA THR A 80 4.67 9.89 -0.34
C THR A 80 4.13 9.07 -1.50
N SER A 81 3.14 9.61 -2.21
CA SER A 81 2.75 9.04 -3.50
C SER A 81 3.88 9.23 -4.49
N TRP A 82 4.29 8.14 -5.15
CA TRP A 82 5.28 8.27 -6.21
C TRP A 82 4.69 9.04 -7.39
N ARG A 83 5.40 10.07 -7.83
CA ARG A 83 5.12 10.83 -9.05
C ARG A 83 6.43 11.12 -9.75
N ARG A 84 6.41 11.10 -11.08
CA ARG A 84 7.60 11.48 -11.86
C ARG A 84 8.01 12.92 -11.49
N GLY A 85 9.28 13.13 -11.22
CA GLY A 85 9.84 14.44 -10.85
C GLY A 85 9.83 14.74 -9.35
N ILE A 86 9.25 13.90 -8.50
CA ILE A 86 9.42 14.01 -7.05
C ILE A 86 10.63 13.17 -6.64
N PRO A 87 11.68 13.79 -6.07
CA PRO A 87 12.84 13.04 -5.59
C PRO A 87 12.42 12.03 -4.52
N SER A 88 12.78 10.79 -4.70
CA SER A 88 12.64 9.73 -3.70
C SER A 88 13.89 8.87 -3.73
N VAL A 89 14.32 8.38 -2.56
CA VAL A 89 15.49 7.51 -2.48
C VAL A 89 15.13 6.08 -2.86
N TYR A 90 13.91 5.67 -2.53
CA TYR A 90 13.35 4.40 -2.93
C TYR A 90 11.97 4.60 -3.52
N ARG A 91 11.62 3.72 -4.45
CA ARG A 91 10.26 3.60 -4.99
C ARG A 91 9.73 2.20 -4.70
N VAL A 92 8.52 2.11 -4.18
CA VAL A 92 7.80 0.85 -3.99
C VAL A 92 6.67 0.77 -5.00
N SER A 93 6.59 -0.29 -5.77
CA SER A 93 5.42 -0.65 -6.58
C SER A 93 4.74 -1.89 -6.00
N VAL A 94 3.43 -1.98 -6.14
CA VAL A 94 2.63 -3.12 -5.70
C VAL A 94 1.69 -3.51 -6.82
N ASP A 95 1.75 -4.76 -7.25
CA ASP A 95 0.85 -5.35 -8.23
C ASP A 95 0.03 -6.46 -7.56
N VAL A 96 -1.23 -6.18 -7.31
CA VAL A 96 -2.16 -7.11 -6.68
C VAL A 96 -2.77 -8.00 -7.74
N SER A 97 -2.55 -9.29 -7.65
CA SER A 97 -3.14 -10.29 -8.56
C SER A 97 -4.44 -10.88 -8.04
N ARG A 98 -4.67 -10.81 -6.71
CA ARG A 98 -5.89 -11.32 -6.06
C ARG A 98 -6.18 -10.54 -4.78
N PHE A 99 -7.44 -10.11 -4.61
CA PHE A 99 -7.87 -9.44 -3.38
C PHE A 99 -9.38 -9.59 -3.20
N GLU A 100 -9.79 -10.69 -2.60
CA GLU A 100 -11.21 -11.07 -2.50
C GLU A 100 -11.48 -11.95 -1.28
N ALA A 101 -12.71 -11.98 -0.82
CA ALA A 101 -13.17 -12.94 0.18
C ALA A 101 -13.64 -14.23 -0.49
N ILE A 102 -13.40 -15.36 0.14
CA ILE A 102 -13.92 -16.68 -0.25
C ILE A 102 -15.00 -17.05 0.75
N ASP A 103 -16.23 -17.27 0.26
CA ASP A 103 -17.42 -17.64 1.06
C ASP A 103 -17.63 -16.73 2.30
N GLU A 104 -17.19 -15.48 2.24
CA GLU A 104 -17.20 -14.54 3.37
C GLU A 104 -16.50 -15.08 4.65
N LYS A 105 -15.59 -16.04 4.48
CA LYS A 105 -14.87 -16.68 5.60
C LYS A 105 -13.39 -16.34 5.65
N ILE A 106 -12.76 -16.22 4.48
CA ILE A 106 -11.34 -15.97 4.37
C ILE A 106 -11.11 -14.92 3.28
N VAL A 107 -10.37 -13.87 3.59
CA VAL A 107 -9.84 -12.94 2.60
C VAL A 107 -8.49 -13.46 2.12
N VAL A 108 -8.30 -13.50 0.81
CA VAL A 108 -7.04 -13.83 0.16
C VAL A 108 -6.52 -12.60 -0.56
N LEU A 109 -5.29 -12.21 -0.24
CA LEU A 109 -4.56 -11.16 -0.93
C LEU A 109 -3.27 -11.79 -1.49
N ARG A 110 -3.09 -11.70 -2.80
CA ARG A 110 -1.84 -12.03 -3.48
C ARG A 110 -1.32 -10.82 -4.19
N ALA A 111 -0.08 -10.50 -3.95
CA ALA A 111 0.56 -9.35 -4.56
C ALA A 111 2.04 -9.62 -4.81
N GLN A 112 2.54 -9.13 -5.92
CA GLN A 112 3.96 -8.95 -6.13
C GLN A 112 4.30 -7.48 -5.85
N TRP A 113 5.35 -7.23 -5.10
CA TRP A 113 5.83 -5.89 -4.88
C TRP A 113 7.33 -5.80 -5.09
N ALA A 114 7.77 -4.63 -5.51
CA ALA A 114 9.16 -4.38 -5.82
C ALA A 114 9.62 -3.05 -5.20
N ILE A 115 10.89 -3.04 -4.79
CA ILE A 115 11.59 -1.85 -4.34
C ILE A 115 12.65 -1.51 -5.39
N PHE A 116 12.63 -0.26 -5.84
CA PHE A 116 13.56 0.30 -6.80
C PHE A 116 14.40 1.39 -6.14
N GLY A 117 15.59 1.65 -6.69
CA GLY A 117 16.34 2.86 -6.40
C GLY A 117 15.56 4.10 -6.84
N GLY A 118 15.95 5.26 -6.33
CA GLY A 118 15.20 6.52 -6.52
C GLY A 118 15.04 6.96 -7.98
N ASP A 119 15.94 6.54 -8.86
CA ASP A 119 15.83 6.71 -10.31
C ASP A 119 14.70 5.86 -10.94
N GLY A 120 14.19 4.87 -10.20
CA GLY A 120 13.17 3.93 -10.64
C GLY A 120 13.65 2.90 -11.66
N ALA A 121 14.92 2.91 -12.04
CA ALA A 121 15.50 2.01 -13.03
C ALA A 121 16.09 0.74 -12.39
N ARG A 122 16.73 0.88 -11.23
CA ARG A 122 17.40 -0.22 -10.55
C ARG A 122 16.44 -0.96 -9.62
N VAL A 123 16.17 -2.23 -9.90
CA VAL A 123 15.45 -3.13 -9.01
C VAL A 123 16.36 -3.53 -7.85
N LEU A 124 15.91 -3.32 -6.62
CA LEU A 124 16.65 -3.66 -5.39
C LEU A 124 16.09 -4.91 -4.72
N LEU A 125 14.77 -5.09 -4.78
CA LEU A 125 14.08 -6.24 -4.21
C LEU A 125 12.80 -6.50 -4.98
N VAL A 126 12.46 -7.77 -5.20
CA VAL A 126 11.15 -8.24 -5.66
C VAL A 126 10.69 -9.32 -4.69
N HIS A 127 9.42 -9.28 -4.30
CA HIS A 127 8.85 -10.25 -3.39
C HIS A 127 7.39 -10.54 -3.74
N ASP A 128 6.97 -11.80 -3.53
CA ASP A 128 5.60 -12.25 -3.71
C ASP A 128 4.98 -12.53 -2.34
N SER A 129 3.80 -11.95 -2.09
CA SER A 129 3.05 -12.13 -0.86
C SER A 129 1.78 -12.97 -1.13
N ASP A 130 1.50 -13.95 -0.28
CA ASP A 130 0.24 -14.70 -0.23
C ASP A 130 -0.31 -14.60 1.19
N ILE A 131 -1.25 -13.69 1.39
CA ILE A 131 -1.80 -13.35 2.69
C ILE A 131 -3.22 -13.88 2.78
N ARG A 132 -3.55 -14.49 3.92
CA ARG A 132 -4.87 -15.02 4.23
C ARG A 132 -5.33 -14.52 5.58
N GLU A 133 -6.50 -13.88 5.60
CA GLU A 133 -7.10 -13.34 6.81
C GLU A 133 -8.47 -13.95 7.05
N GLU A 134 -8.69 -14.45 8.25
CA GLU A 134 -10.01 -14.95 8.64
C GLU A 134 -11.01 -13.81 8.81
N VAL A 135 -12.21 -14.00 8.29
CA VAL A 135 -13.34 -13.12 8.53
C VAL A 135 -13.95 -13.50 9.88
N ARG A 136 -13.82 -12.60 10.85
CA ARG A 136 -14.29 -12.82 12.23
C ARG A 136 -15.74 -12.37 12.37
N GLY A 137 -16.65 -13.32 12.34
CA GLY A 137 -18.08 -13.06 12.34
C GLY A 137 -18.68 -13.14 10.94
N GLY A 138 -19.90 -12.65 10.75
CA GLY A 138 -20.61 -12.68 9.48
C GLY A 138 -20.86 -11.29 8.92
N GLY A 139 -21.11 -11.23 7.62
CA GLY A 139 -21.51 -10.03 6.91
C GLY A 139 -20.36 -9.23 6.31
N ILE A 140 -20.74 -8.33 5.41
CA ILE A 140 -19.80 -7.61 4.55
C ILE A 140 -18.85 -6.68 5.34
N GLU A 141 -19.30 -6.11 6.45
CA GLU A 141 -18.45 -5.26 7.30
C GLU A 141 -17.24 -6.03 7.85
N GLN A 142 -17.44 -7.29 8.21
CA GLN A 142 -16.38 -8.16 8.70
C GLN A 142 -15.43 -8.58 7.58
N VAL A 143 -15.96 -8.74 6.36
CA VAL A 143 -15.12 -8.95 5.16
C VAL A 143 -14.22 -7.73 4.92
N VAL A 144 -14.78 -6.51 4.95
CA VAL A 144 -14.02 -5.27 4.77
C VAL A 144 -12.96 -5.11 5.86
N ALA A 145 -13.29 -5.42 7.12
CA ALA A 145 -12.32 -5.40 8.22
C ALA A 145 -11.17 -6.41 8.00
N ALA A 146 -11.47 -7.61 7.51
CA ALA A 146 -10.46 -8.61 7.16
C ALA A 146 -9.58 -8.15 5.96
N MET A 147 -10.18 -7.49 4.97
CA MET A 147 -9.43 -6.87 3.87
C MET A 147 -8.45 -5.80 4.38
N GLY A 148 -8.88 -4.98 5.33
CA GLY A 148 -8.00 -4.00 5.99
C GLY A 148 -6.79 -4.66 6.69
N ARG A 149 -7.02 -5.75 7.42
CA ARG A 149 -5.93 -6.52 8.06
C ARG A 149 -4.98 -7.16 7.04
N ALA A 150 -5.50 -7.64 5.92
CA ALA A 150 -4.66 -8.19 4.85
C ALA A 150 -3.74 -7.11 4.25
N LEU A 151 -4.24 -5.89 4.04
CA LEU A 151 -3.42 -4.76 3.60
C LEU A 151 -2.39 -4.33 4.65
N GLU A 152 -2.74 -4.40 5.93
CA GLU A 152 -1.80 -4.14 7.01
C GLU A 152 -0.66 -5.18 7.03
N SER A 153 -0.96 -6.46 6.85
CA SER A 153 0.02 -7.53 6.75
C SER A 153 0.94 -7.34 5.56
N LEU A 154 0.39 -7.02 4.38
CA LEU A 154 1.18 -6.67 3.20
C LEU A 154 2.11 -5.47 3.47
N SER A 155 1.59 -4.43 4.09
CA SER A 155 2.37 -3.22 4.40
C SER A 155 3.53 -3.52 5.36
N ARG A 156 3.35 -4.44 6.31
CA ARG A 156 4.44 -4.89 7.20
C ARG A 156 5.54 -5.62 6.43
N GLU A 157 5.19 -6.50 5.50
CA GLU A 157 6.17 -7.19 4.65
C GLU A 157 6.96 -6.19 3.80
N VAL A 158 6.27 -5.23 3.17
CA VAL A 158 6.91 -4.15 2.40
C VAL A 158 7.84 -3.31 3.29
N ALA A 159 7.39 -2.92 4.49
CA ALA A 159 8.22 -2.15 5.43
C ALA A 159 9.48 -2.91 5.84
N GLN A 160 9.39 -4.22 6.07
CA GLN A 160 10.55 -5.07 6.35
C GLN A 160 11.51 -5.11 5.15
N GLY A 161 10.98 -5.24 3.93
CA GLY A 161 11.78 -5.17 2.71
C GLY A 161 12.52 -3.84 2.55
N VAL A 162 11.86 -2.72 2.84
CA VAL A 162 12.47 -1.38 2.80
C VAL A 162 13.61 -1.27 3.82
N ARG A 163 13.41 -1.75 5.05
CA ARG A 163 14.47 -1.79 6.08
C ARG A 163 15.66 -2.63 5.64
N GLY A 164 15.39 -3.80 5.05
CA GLY A 164 16.43 -4.67 4.51
C GLY A 164 17.25 -4.01 3.41
N VAL A 165 16.60 -3.35 2.46
CA VAL A 165 17.26 -2.60 1.39
C VAL A 165 18.07 -1.43 1.95
N LYS A 166 17.50 -0.65 2.89
CA LYS A 166 18.19 0.47 3.53
C LYS A 166 19.47 0.01 4.26
N ALA A 167 19.43 -1.14 4.91
CA ALA A 167 20.60 -1.71 5.59
C ALA A 167 21.67 -2.23 4.63
N ALA A 168 21.25 -2.83 3.50
CA ALA A 168 22.16 -3.41 2.50
C ALA A 168 22.79 -2.36 1.55
N VAL A 169 22.08 -1.27 1.28
CA VAL A 169 22.49 -0.18 0.39
C VAL A 169 22.37 1.14 1.15
N PRO A 170 23.34 1.47 2.02
CA PRO A 170 23.30 2.74 2.74
C PRO A 170 23.29 3.89 1.74
N VAL A 171 22.30 4.76 1.88
CA VAL A 171 22.24 6.01 1.11
C VAL A 171 23.44 6.85 1.50
N LYS A 172 24.37 7.07 0.56
CA LYS A 172 25.37 8.12 0.74
C LYS A 172 24.61 9.45 0.84
N ALA A 173 24.60 10.04 2.02
CA ALA A 173 24.33 11.47 2.13
C ALA A 173 25.41 12.15 1.28
N ASP A 174 25.04 12.64 0.10
CA ASP A 174 25.93 13.47 -0.69
C ASP A 174 26.25 14.71 0.14
N GLY A 175 27.35 14.62 0.86
CA GLY A 175 27.96 15.73 1.55
C GLY A 175 28.32 16.77 0.52
N LYS A 176 27.61 17.87 0.59
CA LYS A 176 27.96 19.12 -0.08
C LYS A 176 29.38 19.48 0.36
N THR A 177 30.35 19.30 -0.52
CA THR A 177 31.70 19.85 -0.31
C THR A 177 31.96 20.87 -1.39
N GLY A 178 32.25 22.09 -0.98
CA GLY A 178 32.95 23.11 -1.74
C GLY A 178 32.11 24.21 -2.33
#